data_dc3dcf3a94f262518a635c53c7730256
#
_entry.id   dc3dcf3a94f262518a635c53c7730256
#
_cell.length_a   1.000
_cell.length_b   1.000
_cell.length_c   1.000
_cell.angle_alpha   90.00
_cell.angle_beta   90.00
_cell.angle_gamma   90.00
#
_symmetry.space_group_name_H-M   'P 1'
#
loop_
_entity.id
_entity.type
_entity.pdbx_description
1 polymer ?
#
loop_
_entity_poly.entity_id
_entity_poly.type
_entity_poly.pdbx_seq_one_letter_code
_entity_poly.pdbx_strand_id
1 'polypeptide(L)' 'MLTCVIVEDEFPAREELKYFLTKHKEISLEKEFENPIDSLKYLQENKVDVVFLDINMGIHSMFLLYI' A
#
# COMPACT_ATOMS: atom_id res chain seq x y z
N MET A 1 7.98 -9.18 12.38
CA MET A 1 7.95 -8.53 11.05
C MET A 1 6.52 -8.17 10.70
N LEU A 2 6.33 -6.96 10.23
CA LEU A 2 5.01 -6.50 9.81
C LEU A 2 4.82 -6.75 8.31
N THR A 3 3.66 -7.27 7.94
CA THR A 3 3.32 -7.43 6.53
C THR A 3 2.53 -6.22 6.08
N CYS A 4 2.74 -5.81 4.83
CA CYS A 4 2.02 -4.66 4.30
C CYS A 4 1.61 -4.86 2.85
N VAL A 5 0.64 -4.05 2.44
CA VAL A 5 0.13 -3.99 1.09
C VAL A 5 0.08 -2.52 0.69
N ILE A 6 0.38 -2.24 -0.56
CA ILE A 6 0.31 -0.89 -1.12
C ILE A 6 -0.86 -0.83 -2.09
N VAL A 7 -1.66 0.22 -1.97
CA VAL A 7 -2.72 0.53 -2.92
C VAL A 7 -2.47 1.94 -3.43
N GLU A 8 -2.04 2.05 -4.68
CA GLU A 8 -1.65 3.33 -5.27
C GLU A 8 -1.85 3.26 -6.78
N ASP A 9 -2.64 4.18 -7.32
CA ASP A 9 -2.99 4.17 -8.74
C ASP A 9 -1.90 4.75 -9.65
N GLU A 10 -1.01 5.56 -9.12
CA GLU A 10 0.05 6.17 -9.94
C GLU A 10 1.34 5.36 -9.83
N PHE A 11 1.86 4.95 -10.98
CA PHE A 11 3.05 4.11 -11.01
C PHE A 11 4.27 4.76 -10.35
N PRO A 12 4.63 6.00 -10.65
CA PRO A 12 5.81 6.60 -10.03
C PRO A 12 5.70 6.68 -8.51
N ALA A 13 4.51 7.04 -8.01
CA ALA A 13 4.30 7.13 -6.56
C ALA A 13 4.37 5.76 -5.91
N ARG A 14 3.84 4.73 -6.58
CA ARG A 14 3.90 3.37 -6.06
C ARG A 14 5.33 2.88 -5.96
N GLU A 15 6.14 3.14 -7.00
CA GLU A 15 7.55 2.73 -7.00
C GLU A 15 8.35 3.48 -5.94
N GLU A 16 8.06 4.75 -5.74
CA GLU A 16 8.72 5.54 -4.72
C GLU A 16 8.43 5.00 -3.32
N LEU A 17 7.18 4.62 -3.06
CA LEU A 17 6.80 4.04 -1.79
C LEU A 17 7.47 2.68 -1.58
N LYS A 18 7.55 1.88 -2.63
CA LYS A 18 8.25 0.60 -2.56
C LYS A 18 9.72 0.79 -2.21
N TYR A 19 10.35 1.76 -2.83
CA TYR A 19 11.75 2.06 -2.54
C TYR A 19 11.93 2.45 -1.07
N PHE A 20 11.03 3.30 -0.57
CA PHE A 20 11.06 3.70 0.82
C PHE A 20 10.97 2.49 1.75
N LEU A 21 10.07 1.56 1.42
CA LEU A 21 9.88 0.37 2.25
C LEU A 21 11.09 -0.56 2.26
N THR A 22 11.90 -0.56 1.20
CA THR A 22 13.08 -1.41 1.19
C THR A 22 14.09 -1.03 2.27
N LYS A 23 13.99 0.18 2.80
CA LYS A 23 14.89 0.66 3.84
C LYS A 23 14.44 0.27 5.24
N HIS A 24 13.29 -0.36 5.36
CA HIS A 24 12.73 -0.77 6.63
C HIS A 24 12.55 -2.27 6.66
N LYS A 25 13.53 -2.96 7.22
CA LYS A 25 13.56 -4.43 7.21
C LYS A 25 12.47 -5.04 8.06
N GLU A 26 11.90 -4.27 8.99
CA GLU A 26 10.82 -4.74 9.84
C GLU A 26 9.48 -4.83 9.11
N ILE A 27 9.42 -4.28 7.89
CA ILE A 27 8.19 -4.30 7.08
C ILE A 27 8.44 -5.15 5.84
N SER A 28 7.50 -6.06 5.57
CA SER A 28 7.56 -6.93 4.40
C SER A 28 6.40 -6.60 3.46
N LEU A 29 6.72 -6.17 2.25
CA LEU A 29 5.70 -5.90 1.25
C LEU A 29 5.20 -7.20 0.64
N GLU A 30 3.92 -7.49 0.84
CA GLU A 30 3.30 -8.71 0.32
C GLU A 30 2.76 -8.55 -1.09
N LYS A 31 2.12 -7.40 -1.35
CA LYS A 31 1.49 -7.19 -2.65
C LYS A 31 1.22 -5.72 -2.87
N GLU A 32 1.10 -5.33 -4.14
CA GLU A 32 0.74 -3.97 -4.51
C GLU A 32 -0.41 -4.01 -5.49
N PHE A 33 -1.25 -2.97 -5.43
CA PHE A 33 -2.45 -2.86 -6.26
C PHE A 33 -2.55 -1.48 -6.86
N GLU A 34 -3.10 -1.42 -8.07
CA GLU A 34 -3.32 -0.15 -8.76
C GLU A 34 -4.62 0.53 -8.31
N ASN A 35 -5.56 -0.24 -7.79
CA ASN A 35 -6.83 0.33 -7.38
C ASN A 35 -7.36 -0.38 -6.13
N PRO A 36 -8.22 0.33 -5.35
CA PRO A 36 -8.72 -0.24 -4.11
C PRO A 36 -9.60 -1.47 -4.30
N ILE A 37 -10.34 -1.54 -5.40
CA ILE A 37 -11.28 -2.64 -5.61
C ILE A 37 -10.53 -3.97 -5.68
N ASP A 38 -9.43 -4.00 -6.44
CA ASP A 38 -8.65 -5.23 -6.54
C ASP A 38 -8.05 -5.64 -5.21
N SER A 39 -7.74 -4.67 -4.35
CA SER A 39 -7.16 -4.96 -3.06
C SER A 39 -8.16 -5.54 -2.07
N LEU A 40 -9.45 -5.23 -2.23
CA LEU A 40 -10.46 -5.68 -1.28
C LEU A 40 -10.52 -7.18 -1.15
N LYS A 41 -10.52 -7.88 -2.28
CA LYS A 41 -10.59 -9.33 -2.25
C LYS A 41 -9.37 -9.92 -1.56
N TYR A 42 -8.21 -9.39 -1.88
CA TYR A 42 -6.98 -9.87 -1.26
C TYR A 42 -7.00 -9.65 0.25
N LEU A 43 -7.44 -8.47 0.68
CA LEU A 43 -7.48 -8.14 2.09
C LEU A 43 -8.52 -8.94 2.86
N GLN A 44 -9.57 -9.42 2.18
CA GLN A 44 -10.56 -10.28 2.80
C GLN A 44 -10.05 -11.69 3.00
N GLU A 45 -9.12 -12.12 2.16
CA GLU A 45 -8.63 -13.50 2.17
C GLU A 45 -7.26 -13.64 2.84
N ASN A 46 -6.58 -12.53 3.06
CA ASN A 46 -5.22 -12.56 3.62
C ASN A 46 -5.10 -11.57 4.76
N LYS A 47 -4.44 -12.02 5.81
CA LYS A 47 -4.21 -11.16 6.96
C LYS A 47 -2.99 -10.29 6.69
N VAL A 48 -3.17 -8.97 6.76
CA VAL A 48 -2.13 -7.99 6.52
C VAL A 48 -2.10 -7.03 7.70
N ASP A 49 -0.89 -6.68 8.14
CA ASP A 49 -0.76 -5.81 9.30
C ASP A 49 -1.00 -4.34 8.97
N VAL A 50 -0.52 -3.89 7.80
CA VAL A 50 -0.57 -2.49 7.42
C VAL A 50 -0.97 -2.36 5.95
N VAL A 51 -1.85 -1.42 5.66
CA VAL A 51 -2.20 -1.07 4.29
C VAL A 51 -1.79 0.39 4.07
N PHE A 52 -0.92 0.61 3.09
CA PHE A 52 -0.58 1.95 2.64
C PHE A 52 -1.53 2.30 1.51
N LEU A 53 -2.47 3.18 1.80
CA LEU A 53 -3.49 3.56 0.85
C LEU A 53 -3.31 5.03 0.52
N ASP A 54 -2.96 5.31 -0.73
CA ASP A 54 -2.85 6.69 -1.21
C ASP A 54 -4.15 7.06 -1.91
N ILE A 55 -4.86 7.99 -1.31
CA ILE A 55 -6.11 8.48 -1.87
C ILE A 55 -5.83 9.82 -2.54
N ASN A 56 -6.02 9.86 -3.85
CA ASN A 56 -5.88 11.09 -4.61
C ASN A 56 -7.20 11.85 -4.56
N MET A 57 -7.16 13.05 -3.94
CA MET A 57 -8.34 13.87 -3.77
C MET A 57 -8.13 15.21 -4.48
N GLY A 58 -8.10 15.16 -5.81
CA GLY A 58 -7.85 16.34 -6.60
C GLY A 58 -6.41 16.77 -6.54
N ILE A 59 -6.12 17.91 -5.91
CA ILE A 59 -4.76 18.42 -5.83
C ILE A 59 -3.99 17.91 -4.63
N HIS A 60 -4.64 17.09 -3.80
CA HIS A 60 -4.01 16.56 -2.58
C HIS A 60 -4.02 15.05 -2.61
N SER A 61 -2.91 14.47 -2.17
CA SER A 61 -2.81 13.04 -1.92
C SER A 61 -2.80 12.81 -0.42
N MET A 62 -3.54 11.82 0.03
CA MET A 62 -3.55 11.45 1.43
C MET A 62 -3.11 10.01 1.56
N PHE A 63 -2.24 9.78 2.54
CA PHE A 63 -1.87 8.42 2.89
C PHE A 63 -2.65 7.99 4.12
N LEU A 64 -3.29 6.84 4.01
CA LEU A 64 -3.94 6.22 5.15
C LEU A 64 -3.18 4.96 5.50
N LEU A 65 -2.88 4.83 6.78
CA LEU A 65 -2.30 3.61 7.31
C LEU A 65 -3.41 2.88 8.03
N TYR A 66 -3.63 1.64 7.62
CA TYR A 66 -4.61 0.77 8.28
C TYR A 66 -3.85 -0.39 8.92
N ILE A 67 -4.06 -0.54 10.19
CA ILE A 67 -3.43 -1.61 10.95
C ILE A 67 -4.48 -2.55 11.51
#